data_5d06c6a2f0482ae5b5c22bb912e2ffa5
#
_entry.id   5d06c6a2f0482ae5b5c22bb912e2ffa5
#
_cell.length_a   1.000
_cell.length_b   1.000
_cell.length_c   1.000
_cell.angle_alpha   90.00
_cell.angle_beta   90.00
_cell.angle_gamma   90.00
#
_symmetry.space_group_name_H-M   'P 1'
#
loop_
_entity.id
_entity.type
_entity.pdbx_description
1 polymer ?
#
loop_
_entity_poly.entity_id
_entity_poly.type
_entity_poly.pdbx_seq_one_letter_code
_entity_poly.pdbx_strand_id
1 'polypeptide(L)'
;MEKPHVEAKTAPAPEDVVIADLIEGDGPEAQPDGYVEVHYVGVDYETGQEFDSSWDRGGPVGFWLNGLIAGWQEGIPGMKVGGRRELI
;
A
#
# COMPACT_ATOMS: atom_id res chain seq x y z
N MET A 1 3.11 12.69 7.85
CA MET A 1 1.89 11.95 7.49
C MET A 1 1.58 10.98 8.61
N GLU A 2 0.36 10.90 9.03
CA GLU A 2 -0.05 10.03 10.15
C GLU A 2 -0.29 8.60 9.67
N LYS A 3 -0.11 7.63 10.59
CA LYS A 3 -0.46 6.24 10.36
C LYS A 3 -1.96 6.15 9.99
N PRO A 4 -2.31 5.53 8.86
CA PRO A 4 -3.71 5.39 8.47
C PRO A 4 -4.44 4.39 9.38
N HIS A 5 -5.72 4.65 9.60
CA HIS A 5 -6.63 3.68 10.17
C HIS A 5 -7.34 2.95 9.04
N VAL A 6 -7.24 1.63 9.02
CA VAL A 6 -7.85 0.79 7.99
C VAL A 6 -8.93 -0.07 8.62
N GLU A 7 -10.16 0.09 8.14
CA GLU A 7 -11.32 -0.61 8.70
C GLU A 7 -11.58 -1.93 7.96
N ALA A 8 -12.24 -2.85 8.68
CA ALA A 8 -12.74 -4.08 8.09
C ALA A 8 -13.78 -3.76 7.00
N LYS A 9 -13.82 -4.59 5.97
CA LYS A 9 -14.78 -4.48 4.89
C LYS A 9 -15.90 -5.51 5.07
N THR A 10 -17.12 -5.14 4.73
CA THR A 10 -18.28 -6.04 4.82
C THR A 10 -18.70 -6.63 3.47
N ALA A 11 -18.29 -6.00 2.38
CA ALA A 11 -18.55 -6.52 1.03
C ALA A 11 -17.61 -7.71 0.73
N PRO A 12 -17.97 -8.61 -0.19
CA PRO A 12 -17.04 -9.66 -0.64
C PRO A 12 -15.75 -9.06 -1.20
N ALA A 13 -14.61 -9.73 -0.95
CA ALA A 13 -13.35 -9.31 -1.47
C ALA A 13 -13.36 -9.31 -3.01
N PRO A 14 -12.80 -8.27 -3.67
CA PRO A 14 -12.75 -8.23 -5.13
C PRO A 14 -11.78 -9.28 -5.68
N GLU A 15 -12.01 -9.74 -6.91
CA GLU A 15 -11.13 -10.70 -7.58
C GLU A 15 -9.85 -10.04 -8.05
N ASP A 16 -9.92 -8.80 -8.50
CA ASP A 16 -8.77 -8.02 -8.95
C ASP A 16 -8.41 -6.96 -7.91
N VAL A 17 -7.16 -6.49 -7.96
CA VAL A 17 -6.70 -5.42 -7.07
C VAL A 17 -7.49 -4.15 -7.34
N VAL A 18 -8.10 -3.62 -6.29
CA VAL A 18 -8.79 -2.33 -6.34
C VAL A 18 -7.84 -1.27 -5.79
N ILE A 19 -7.62 -0.22 -6.57
CA ILE A 19 -6.67 0.84 -6.27
C ILE A 19 -7.44 2.15 -6.05
N ALA A 20 -7.22 2.78 -4.90
CA ALA A 20 -7.79 4.09 -4.61
C ALA A 20 -6.71 5.03 -4.09
N ASP A 21 -6.48 6.13 -4.79
CA ASP A 21 -5.57 7.17 -4.33
C ASP A 21 -6.26 8.04 -3.28
N LEU A 22 -5.81 7.94 -2.05
CA LEU A 22 -6.31 8.75 -0.94
C LEU A 22 -5.65 10.12 -0.92
N ILE A 23 -4.37 10.16 -1.26
CA ILE A 23 -3.59 11.39 -1.45
C ILE A 23 -2.77 11.19 -2.72
N GLU A 24 -2.87 12.12 -3.65
CA GLU A 24 -2.00 12.12 -4.83
C GLU A 24 -0.73 12.91 -4.54
N GLY A 25 0.42 12.25 -4.67
CA GLY A 25 1.71 12.91 -4.50
C GLY A 25 2.11 13.72 -5.73
N ASP A 26 3.15 14.50 -5.60
CA ASP A 26 3.68 15.32 -6.68
C ASP A 26 5.15 15.03 -7.01
N GLY A 27 5.74 14.04 -6.33
CA GLY A 27 7.11 13.61 -6.59
C GLY A 27 7.24 12.59 -7.71
N PRO A 28 8.44 12.00 -7.86
CA PRO A 28 8.66 10.96 -8.86
C PRO A 28 7.69 9.80 -8.75
N GLU A 29 7.34 9.21 -9.88
CA GLU A 29 6.39 8.10 -9.98
C GLU A 29 7.12 6.77 -9.85
N ALA A 30 6.53 5.83 -9.09
CA ALA A 30 7.03 4.46 -8.98
C ALA A 30 6.89 3.73 -10.32
N GLN A 31 7.98 3.09 -10.74
CA GLN A 31 8.01 2.34 -12.00
C GLN A 31 7.82 0.85 -11.75
N PRO A 32 7.27 0.10 -12.71
CA PRO A 32 7.25 -1.37 -12.62
C PRO A 32 8.66 -1.90 -12.39
N ASP A 33 8.79 -2.90 -11.51
CA ASP A 33 10.08 -3.50 -11.14
C ASP A 33 11.09 -2.54 -10.49
N GLY A 34 10.66 -1.34 -10.12
CA GLY A 34 11.50 -0.35 -9.45
C GLY A 34 11.71 -0.64 -7.97
N TYR A 35 12.61 0.13 -7.37
CA TYR A 35 12.84 0.13 -5.92
C TYR A 35 12.04 1.27 -5.29
N VAL A 36 11.35 0.97 -4.18
CA VAL A 36 10.55 1.96 -3.45
C VAL A 36 10.83 1.88 -1.96
N GLU A 37 10.70 3.02 -1.29
CA GLU A 37 10.65 3.09 0.17
C GLU A 37 9.26 3.58 0.57
N VAL A 38 8.55 2.79 1.36
CA VAL A 38 7.16 3.05 1.69
C VAL A 38 6.87 2.81 3.15
N HIS A 39 5.93 3.60 3.68
CA HIS A 39 5.18 3.23 4.86
C HIS A 39 3.93 2.48 4.44
N TYR A 40 3.55 1.48 5.20
CA TYR A 40 2.36 0.69 4.91
C TYR A 40 1.69 0.16 6.17
N VAL A 41 0.40 -0.12 6.04
CA VAL A 41 -0.39 -0.85 7.03
C VAL A 41 -1.15 -1.95 6.30
N GLY A 42 -0.97 -3.19 6.74
CA GLY A 42 -1.73 -4.33 6.23
C GLY A 42 -2.73 -4.80 7.27
N VAL A 43 -3.98 -4.96 6.86
CA VAL A 43 -5.05 -5.46 7.72
C VAL A 43 -5.78 -6.61 7.06
N ASP A 44 -6.33 -7.51 7.90
CA ASP A 44 -7.21 -8.55 7.42
C ASP A 44 -8.49 -7.92 6.86
N TYR A 45 -8.89 -8.33 5.66
CA TYR A 45 -10.02 -7.74 4.95
C TYR A 45 -11.33 -7.87 5.75
N GLU A 46 -11.57 -9.03 6.34
CA GLU A 46 -12.83 -9.32 7.03
C GLU A 46 -12.87 -8.80 8.46
N THR A 47 -11.76 -8.88 9.19
CA THR A 47 -11.72 -8.54 10.61
C THR A 47 -11.23 -7.13 10.89
N GLY A 48 -10.49 -6.52 9.95
CA GLY A 48 -9.83 -5.25 10.18
C GLY A 48 -8.62 -5.34 11.09
N GLN A 49 -8.21 -6.55 11.49
CA GLN A 49 -7.06 -6.75 12.34
C GLN A 49 -5.77 -6.49 11.59
N GLU A 50 -4.94 -5.60 12.13
CA GLU A 50 -3.63 -5.29 11.57
C GLU A 50 -2.71 -6.49 11.75
N PHE A 51 -2.07 -6.93 10.65
CA PHE A 51 -1.10 -8.02 10.70
C PHE A 51 0.33 -7.55 10.44
N ASP A 52 0.51 -6.37 9.87
CA ASP A 52 1.83 -5.79 9.64
C ASP A 52 1.72 -4.28 9.45
N SER A 53 2.75 -3.56 9.89
CA SER A 53 2.83 -2.11 9.75
C SER A 53 4.27 -1.63 9.83
N SER A 54 4.69 -0.83 8.85
CA SER A 54 5.98 -0.15 8.89
C SER A 54 6.04 0.93 9.96
N TRP A 55 4.90 1.52 10.30
CA TRP A 55 4.82 2.57 11.31
C TRP A 55 5.29 2.11 12.69
N ASP A 56 5.04 0.83 13.01
CA ASP A 56 5.43 0.24 14.28
C ASP A 56 6.90 -0.21 14.29
N ARG A 57 7.59 -0.13 13.16
CA ARG A 57 9.00 -0.48 13.00
C ARG A 57 9.94 0.74 12.98
N GLY A 58 9.38 1.93 13.12
CA GLY A 58 10.16 3.16 13.24
C GLY A 58 10.48 3.90 11.95
N GLY A 59 10.10 3.38 10.77
CA GLY A 59 10.35 4.08 9.52
C GLY A 59 9.87 3.33 8.29
N PRO A 60 9.92 3.98 7.11
CA PRO A 60 9.57 3.32 5.86
C PRO A 60 10.50 2.16 5.55
N VAL A 61 10.01 1.20 4.80
CA VAL A 61 10.75 -0.01 4.41
C VAL A 61 10.99 0.03 2.91
N GLY A 62 12.22 -0.34 2.51
CA GLY A 62 12.61 -0.39 1.11
C GLY A 62 12.35 -1.75 0.48
N PHE A 63 11.81 -1.75 -0.73
CA PHE A 63 11.51 -2.97 -1.48
C PHE A 63 11.84 -2.81 -2.97
N TRP A 64 12.30 -3.91 -3.58
CA TRP A 64 12.24 -4.06 -5.02
C TRP A 64 10.85 -4.61 -5.37
N LEU A 65 10.10 -3.93 -6.25
CA LEU A 65 8.71 -4.29 -6.55
C LEU A 65 8.57 -5.71 -7.08
N ASN A 66 9.50 -6.18 -7.88
CA ASN A 66 9.44 -7.54 -8.41
C ASN A 66 9.66 -8.66 -7.38
N GLY A 67 10.04 -8.30 -6.16
CA GLY A 67 10.17 -9.25 -5.04
C GLY A 67 8.93 -9.30 -4.13
N LEU A 68 7.89 -8.54 -4.44
CA LEU A 68 6.70 -8.42 -3.61
C LEU A 68 5.56 -9.29 -4.11
N ILE A 69 4.50 -9.39 -3.29
CA ILE A 69 3.27 -10.07 -3.68
C ILE A 69 2.62 -9.38 -4.89
N ALA A 70 1.85 -10.16 -5.66
CA ALA A 70 1.28 -9.68 -6.92
C ALA A 70 0.45 -8.41 -6.77
N GLY A 71 -0.34 -8.29 -5.71
CA GLY A 71 -1.17 -7.10 -5.47
C GLY A 71 -0.36 -5.81 -5.34
N TRP A 72 0.83 -5.89 -4.74
CA TRP A 72 1.73 -4.74 -4.64
C TRP A 72 2.44 -4.45 -5.96
N GLN A 73 2.79 -5.49 -6.71
CA GLN A 73 3.39 -5.32 -8.04
C GLN A 73 2.43 -4.65 -9.02
N GLU A 74 1.12 -4.86 -8.86
CA GLU A 74 0.08 -4.23 -9.67
C GLU A 74 -0.30 -2.85 -9.15
N GLY A 75 -0.34 -2.68 -7.83
CA GLY A 75 -0.92 -1.50 -7.20
C GLY A 75 0.04 -0.35 -6.92
N ILE A 76 1.34 -0.61 -6.74
CA ILE A 76 2.30 0.45 -6.40
C ILE A 76 2.79 1.23 -7.61
N PRO A 77 3.11 0.61 -8.78
CA PRO A 77 3.51 1.40 -9.93
C PRO A 77 2.48 2.49 -10.27
N GLY A 78 2.96 3.68 -10.57
CA GLY A 78 2.11 4.84 -10.78
C GLY A 78 1.91 5.72 -9.55
N MET A 79 2.24 5.24 -8.34
CA MET A 79 2.25 6.10 -7.16
C MET A 79 3.37 7.14 -7.26
N LYS A 80 3.08 8.33 -6.78
CA LYS A 80 4.08 9.40 -6.70
C LYS A 80 4.52 9.61 -5.27
N VAL A 81 5.76 10.04 -5.08
CA VAL A 81 6.28 10.39 -3.76
C VAL A 81 5.37 11.45 -3.13
N GLY A 82 5.03 11.27 -1.87
CA GLY A 82 4.08 12.09 -1.15
C GLY A 82 2.64 11.59 -1.22
N GLY A 83 2.37 10.57 -2.03
CA GLY A 83 1.03 10.00 -2.18
C GLY A 83 0.70 8.95 -1.14
N ARG A 84 -0.58 8.64 -1.05
CA ARG A 84 -1.12 7.54 -0.25
C ARG A 84 -2.14 6.79 -1.07
N ARG A 85 -2.01 5.47 -1.14
CA ARG A 85 -2.87 4.62 -1.96
C ARG A 85 -3.39 3.46 -1.14
N GLU A 86 -4.68 3.16 -1.28
CA GLU A 86 -5.31 1.97 -0.72
C GLU A 86 -5.36 0.89 -1.79
N LEU A 87 -4.93 -0.32 -1.41
CA LEU A 87 -4.99 -1.52 -2.27
C LEU A 87 -5.85 -2.58 -1.57
N ILE A 88 -6.81 -3.10 -2.29
CA ILE A 88 -7.72 -4.15 -1.78
C ILE A 88 -7.53 -5.42 -2.58
#